data_25b43f6b2acb9610bf921c6d91ea614a
#
_entry.id   25b43f6b2acb9610bf921c6d91ea614a
#
_cell.length_a   1.000
_cell.length_b   1.000
_cell.length_c   1.000
_cell.angle_alpha   90.00
_cell.angle_beta   90.00
_cell.angle_gamma   90.00
#
_symmetry.space_group_name_H-M   'P 1'
#
loop_
_entity.id
_entity.type
_entity.pdbx_description
1 polymer ?
#
loop_
_entity_poly.entity_id
_entity_poly.type
_entity_poly.pdbx_seq_one_letter_code
_entity_poly.pdbx_strand_id
1 'polypeptide(L)'
;MAKIAKNLTELIGHTPLMELAEYSRKYGLKRNIVAKLESFNPAGSVKDRVAFAMIEDAEAHGALKPGATIIEPTSGNTGVGLAMVATIKGYHLILTMPETMSVERRNLLKALGAEIVLTDGLTGMAGSIAKAKELRDAIPGAVILQQFENPSNAKAHEHTTGEEIWTDTDGKVTVFVAGVGTGGTVCGVARALKKHNPDVYVVAVEPASSPVLEGGEDAPHRIQGIGANFIPSIYDASVVDEIIPVPDDEAIRGGRELASTEGLLAGISSGAAVYAARLLAERPEFADKMIVALLPDTGERYLSTELFAFDTYPLE
;
A
#
# COMPACT_ATOMS: atom_id res chain seq x y z
N MET A 1 8.55 -23.05 23.42
CA MET A 1 7.37 -22.31 23.90
C MET A 1 6.30 -22.31 22.84
N ALA A 2 5.01 -22.37 23.22
CA ALA A 2 3.92 -22.32 22.23
C ALA A 2 3.92 -20.95 21.50
N LYS A 3 3.78 -20.98 20.18
CA LYS A 3 3.67 -19.77 19.34
C LYS A 3 2.19 -19.49 19.06
N ILE A 4 1.47 -19.03 20.06
CA ILE A 4 0.04 -18.71 19.96
C ILE A 4 -0.09 -17.19 20.06
N ALA A 5 -0.52 -16.52 18.99
CA ALA A 5 -0.79 -15.08 18.98
C ALA A 5 -2.01 -14.78 19.87
N LYS A 6 -1.97 -13.72 20.64
CA LYS A 6 -3.09 -13.28 21.50
C LYS A 6 -4.17 -12.55 20.72
N ASN A 7 -3.79 -11.85 19.68
CA ASN A 7 -4.68 -11.15 18.78
C ASN A 7 -4.00 -10.92 17.42
N LEU A 8 -4.73 -10.35 16.44
CA LEU A 8 -4.24 -10.17 15.08
C LEU A 8 -3.09 -9.15 14.95
N THR A 9 -2.92 -8.22 15.89
CA THR A 9 -1.80 -7.25 15.79
C THR A 9 -0.44 -7.91 15.95
N GLU A 10 -0.35 -9.05 16.66
CA GLU A 10 0.87 -9.83 16.78
C GLU A 10 1.23 -10.62 15.49
N LEU A 11 0.33 -10.65 14.52
CA LEU A 11 0.52 -11.32 13.22
C LEU A 11 0.82 -10.33 12.09
N ILE A 12 0.87 -9.02 12.38
CA ILE A 12 1.22 -8.01 11.38
C ILE A 12 2.71 -8.12 11.06
N GLY A 13 3.03 -8.05 9.75
CA GLY A 13 4.39 -8.15 9.28
C GLY A 13 4.87 -9.58 9.06
N HIS A 14 6.19 -9.76 8.99
CA HIS A 14 6.83 -11.05 8.68
C HIS A 14 6.22 -11.70 7.42
N THR A 15 5.85 -10.88 6.45
CA THR A 15 5.25 -11.33 5.20
C THR A 15 6.29 -12.02 4.32
N PRO A 16 5.91 -13.05 3.55
CA PRO A 16 6.88 -13.81 2.79
C PRO A 16 7.42 -13.06 1.57
N LEU A 17 8.62 -13.44 1.15
CA LEU A 17 9.14 -13.22 -0.19
C LEU A 17 8.85 -14.44 -1.05
N MET A 18 8.50 -14.22 -2.33
CA MET A 18 8.24 -15.27 -3.31
C MET A 18 8.90 -14.93 -4.65
N GLU A 19 9.62 -15.87 -5.26
CA GLU A 19 10.08 -15.72 -6.63
C GLU A 19 8.92 -15.83 -7.61
N LEU A 20 8.80 -14.89 -8.53
CA LEU A 20 7.84 -14.90 -9.64
C LEU A 20 8.47 -15.66 -10.82
N ALA A 21 8.61 -17.00 -10.69
CA ALA A 21 9.38 -17.81 -11.60
C ALA A 21 8.71 -17.95 -12.97
N GLU A 22 7.41 -18.21 -13.00
CA GLU A 22 6.66 -18.40 -14.24
C GLU A 22 6.44 -17.07 -14.97
N TYR A 23 6.20 -15.98 -14.23
CA TYR A 23 6.16 -14.63 -14.78
C TYR A 23 7.49 -14.26 -15.43
N SER A 24 8.59 -14.46 -14.70
CA SER A 24 9.95 -14.15 -15.20
C SER A 24 10.32 -14.98 -16.42
N ARG A 25 9.94 -16.26 -16.44
CA ARG A 25 10.13 -17.16 -17.58
C ARG A 25 9.35 -16.71 -18.81
N LYS A 26 8.10 -16.26 -18.63
CA LYS A 26 7.25 -15.74 -19.71
C LYS A 26 7.94 -14.59 -20.45
N TYR A 27 8.67 -13.74 -19.74
CA TYR A 27 9.38 -12.58 -20.31
C TYR A 27 10.86 -12.86 -20.62
N GLY A 28 11.35 -14.09 -20.42
CA GLY A 28 12.74 -14.47 -20.72
C GLY A 28 13.76 -13.73 -19.84
N LEU A 29 13.38 -13.37 -18.61
CA LEU A 29 14.27 -12.65 -17.70
C LEU A 29 15.40 -13.56 -17.23
N LYS A 30 16.62 -13.02 -17.10
CA LYS A 30 17.80 -13.76 -16.64
C LYS A 30 17.69 -14.19 -15.18
N ARG A 31 17.02 -13.39 -14.36
CA ARG A 31 16.82 -13.64 -12.94
C ARG A 31 15.35 -13.42 -12.58
N ASN A 32 14.82 -14.24 -11.69
CA ASN A 32 13.45 -14.11 -11.24
C ASN A 32 13.28 -12.83 -10.42
N ILE A 33 12.17 -12.09 -10.67
CA ILE A 33 11.70 -11.03 -9.82
C ILE A 33 11.22 -11.65 -8.51
N VAL A 34 11.52 -11.01 -7.40
CA VAL A 34 11.06 -11.42 -6.07
C VAL A 34 9.93 -10.51 -5.62
N ALA A 35 8.82 -11.08 -5.19
CA ALA A 35 7.66 -10.37 -4.68
C ALA A 35 7.63 -10.36 -3.15
N LYS A 36 7.48 -9.18 -2.52
CA LYS A 36 7.13 -9.06 -1.10
C LYS A 36 5.60 -9.05 -0.97
N LEU A 37 5.03 -10.11 -0.40
CA LEU A 37 3.60 -10.37 -0.41
C LEU A 37 2.88 -9.77 0.80
N GLU A 38 2.48 -8.51 0.72
CA GLU A 38 1.83 -7.80 1.83
C GLU A 38 0.35 -8.20 2.04
N SER A 39 -0.23 -8.97 1.12
CA SER A 39 -1.54 -9.62 1.31
C SER A 39 -1.55 -10.66 2.44
N PHE A 40 -0.39 -11.11 2.90
CA PHE A 40 -0.25 -12.02 4.04
C PHE A 40 -0.38 -11.33 5.41
N ASN A 41 -0.48 -10.02 5.46
CA ASN A 41 -0.90 -9.34 6.69
C ASN A 41 -2.35 -9.74 7.06
N PRO A 42 -2.72 -9.73 8.35
CA PRO A 42 -4.00 -10.28 8.83
C PRO A 42 -5.24 -9.64 8.23
N ALA A 43 -5.21 -8.34 7.92
CA ALA A 43 -6.30 -7.67 7.20
C ALA A 43 -6.03 -7.56 5.68
N GLY A 44 -5.02 -8.27 5.15
CA GLY A 44 -4.79 -8.50 3.73
C GLY A 44 -4.10 -7.35 2.99
N SER A 45 -3.37 -6.47 3.66
CA SER A 45 -2.60 -5.43 2.97
C SER A 45 -1.43 -4.86 3.77
N VAL A 46 -0.55 -4.17 3.07
CA VAL A 46 0.56 -3.38 3.61
C VAL A 46 0.11 -2.32 4.63
N LYS A 47 -1.14 -1.88 4.58
CA LYS A 47 -1.68 -0.84 5.46
C LYS A 47 -1.95 -1.31 6.88
N ASP A 48 -1.95 -2.62 7.14
CA ASP A 48 -2.02 -3.15 8.49
C ASP A 48 -0.86 -2.65 9.34
N ARG A 49 0.35 -2.62 8.76
CA ARG A 49 1.56 -2.07 9.40
C ARG A 49 1.41 -0.59 9.73
N VAL A 50 0.93 0.17 8.77
CA VAL A 50 0.75 1.63 8.90
C VAL A 50 -0.31 1.97 9.95
N ALA A 51 -1.47 1.29 9.90
CA ALA A 51 -2.55 1.47 10.86
C ALA A 51 -2.11 1.18 12.29
N PHE A 52 -1.40 0.07 12.48
CA PHE A 52 -0.88 -0.32 13.79
C PHE A 52 0.14 0.70 14.30
N ALA A 53 1.12 1.08 13.48
CA ALA A 53 2.17 2.02 13.87
C ALA A 53 1.63 3.42 14.20
N MET A 54 0.66 3.94 13.43
CA MET A 54 0.06 5.25 13.69
C MET A 54 -0.73 5.26 15.01
N ILE A 55 -1.44 4.17 15.33
CA ILE A 55 -2.19 4.05 16.59
C ILE A 55 -1.22 3.93 17.77
N GLU A 56 -0.20 3.04 17.69
CA GLU A 56 0.82 2.88 18.74
C GLU A 56 1.57 4.19 19.03
N ASP A 57 1.93 4.93 17.97
CA ASP A 57 2.60 6.22 18.11
C ASP A 57 1.70 7.27 18.79
N ALA A 58 0.43 7.34 18.40
CA ALA A 58 -0.53 8.24 19.01
C ALA A 58 -0.79 7.91 20.49
N GLU A 59 -0.81 6.64 20.87
CA GLU A 59 -0.87 6.19 22.26
C GLU A 59 0.39 6.58 23.04
N ALA A 60 1.57 6.31 22.47
CA ALA A 60 2.86 6.58 23.11
C ALA A 60 3.07 8.08 23.42
N HIS A 61 2.59 8.95 22.52
CA HIS A 61 2.66 10.39 22.71
C HIS A 61 1.46 10.98 23.49
N GLY A 62 0.52 10.13 23.94
CA GLY A 62 -0.65 10.55 24.72
C GLY A 62 -1.70 11.34 23.91
N ALA A 63 -1.58 11.36 22.58
CA ALA A 63 -2.57 11.96 21.68
C ALA A 63 -3.85 11.11 21.62
N LEU A 64 -3.73 9.79 21.70
CA LEU A 64 -4.84 8.85 21.70
C LEU A 64 -4.99 8.21 23.08
N LYS A 65 -6.11 8.47 23.75
CA LYS A 65 -6.42 7.92 25.08
C LYS A 65 -7.29 6.66 24.95
N PRO A 66 -7.25 5.72 25.89
CA PRO A 66 -8.11 4.55 25.90
C PRO A 66 -9.59 4.92 25.69
N GLY A 67 -10.26 4.23 24.75
CA GLY A 67 -11.66 4.47 24.42
C GLY A 67 -11.93 5.74 23.59
N ALA A 68 -10.91 6.47 23.14
CA ALA A 68 -11.07 7.64 22.29
C ALA A 68 -11.60 7.28 20.90
N THR A 69 -12.05 8.29 20.16
CA THR A 69 -12.51 8.16 18.78
C THR A 69 -11.37 8.45 17.80
N ILE A 70 -11.11 7.54 16.90
CA ILE A 70 -10.24 7.72 15.75
C ILE A 70 -11.11 8.09 14.56
N ILE A 71 -10.71 9.10 13.80
CA ILE A 71 -11.37 9.51 12.56
C ILE A 71 -10.33 9.48 11.45
N GLU A 72 -10.66 8.91 10.28
CA GLU A 72 -9.76 8.96 9.13
C GLU A 72 -10.56 9.11 7.82
N PRO A 73 -10.17 10.06 6.95
CA PRO A 73 -10.78 10.18 5.63
C PRO A 73 -10.16 9.15 4.68
N THR A 74 -10.76 7.97 4.61
CA THR A 74 -10.27 6.89 3.75
C THR A 74 -11.35 5.84 3.48
N SER A 75 -11.33 5.28 2.28
CA SER A 75 -12.17 4.14 1.87
C SER A 75 -11.32 2.91 1.49
N GLY A 76 -10.01 3.04 1.55
CA GLY A 76 -9.06 2.04 1.08
C GLY A 76 -8.52 1.13 2.20
N ASN A 77 -7.41 0.50 1.89
CA ASN A 77 -6.72 -0.46 2.77
C ASN A 77 -6.37 0.12 4.15
N THR A 78 -6.08 1.42 4.23
CA THR A 78 -5.83 2.08 5.52
C THR A 78 -7.05 2.00 6.43
N GLY A 79 -8.25 2.23 5.90
CA GLY A 79 -9.49 2.08 6.67
C GLY A 79 -9.69 0.66 7.19
N VAL A 80 -9.34 -0.35 6.39
CA VAL A 80 -9.44 -1.77 6.80
C VAL A 80 -8.45 -2.08 7.92
N GLY A 81 -7.19 -1.66 7.78
CA GLY A 81 -6.17 -1.83 8.82
C GLY A 81 -6.55 -1.09 10.12
N LEU A 82 -7.02 0.15 10.01
CA LEU A 82 -7.49 0.92 11.17
C LEU A 82 -8.68 0.26 11.86
N ALA A 83 -9.65 -0.26 11.09
CA ALA A 83 -10.81 -0.94 11.65
C ALA A 83 -10.43 -2.20 12.43
N MET A 84 -9.51 -3.01 11.88
CA MET A 84 -8.97 -4.17 12.59
C MET A 84 -8.30 -3.78 13.90
N VAL A 85 -7.36 -2.83 13.86
CA VAL A 85 -6.57 -2.43 15.03
C VAL A 85 -7.44 -1.73 16.07
N ALA A 86 -8.33 -0.81 15.65
CA ALA A 86 -9.25 -0.09 16.54
C ALA A 86 -10.17 -1.05 17.30
N THR A 87 -10.74 -2.05 16.60
CA THR A 87 -11.56 -3.09 17.23
C THR A 87 -10.79 -3.87 18.29
N ILE A 88 -9.55 -4.28 18.00
CA ILE A 88 -8.72 -5.05 18.95
C ILE A 88 -8.35 -4.20 20.18
N LYS A 89 -8.05 -2.93 19.99
CA LYS A 89 -7.63 -2.02 21.06
C LYS A 89 -8.79 -1.32 21.77
N GLY A 90 -10.04 -1.50 21.33
CA GLY A 90 -11.23 -0.91 21.94
C GLY A 90 -11.44 0.58 21.63
N TYR A 91 -10.99 1.04 20.47
CA TYR A 91 -11.25 2.39 19.97
C TYR A 91 -12.51 2.46 19.14
N HIS A 92 -13.24 3.57 19.23
CA HIS A 92 -14.30 3.89 18.27
C HIS A 92 -13.65 4.45 17.00
N LEU A 93 -14.00 3.89 15.83
CA LEU A 93 -13.46 4.32 14.55
C LEU A 93 -14.58 4.89 13.67
N ILE A 94 -14.38 6.10 13.20
CA ILE A 94 -15.24 6.76 12.20
C ILE A 94 -14.42 6.94 10.92
N LEU A 95 -14.93 6.41 9.79
CA LEU A 95 -14.34 6.58 8.49
C LEU A 95 -15.23 7.48 7.62
N THR A 96 -14.66 8.56 7.10
CA THR A 96 -15.37 9.42 6.16
C THR A 96 -14.95 9.07 4.72
N MET A 97 -15.93 8.93 3.83
CA MET A 97 -15.69 8.57 2.44
C MET A 97 -16.82 9.02 1.52
N PRO A 98 -16.53 9.24 0.22
CA PRO A 98 -17.58 9.57 -0.75
C PRO A 98 -18.62 8.44 -0.86
N GLU A 99 -19.88 8.81 -1.07
CA GLU A 99 -20.98 7.84 -1.29
C GLU A 99 -20.82 6.99 -2.55
N THR A 100 -19.93 7.38 -3.45
CA THR A 100 -19.55 6.61 -4.67
C THR A 100 -18.73 5.36 -4.36
N MET A 101 -18.25 5.19 -3.14
CA MET A 101 -17.51 3.98 -2.75
C MET A 101 -18.39 2.74 -2.77
N SER A 102 -17.82 1.63 -3.24
CA SER A 102 -18.55 0.38 -3.43
C SER A 102 -19.20 -0.14 -2.14
N VAL A 103 -20.31 -0.82 -2.30
CA VAL A 103 -21.08 -1.41 -1.18
C VAL A 103 -20.24 -2.47 -0.45
N GLU A 104 -19.45 -3.24 -1.19
CA GLU A 104 -18.56 -4.28 -0.65
C GLU A 104 -17.53 -3.67 0.31
N ARG A 105 -16.90 -2.54 -0.07
CA ARG A 105 -15.94 -1.83 0.80
C ARG A 105 -16.61 -1.32 2.07
N ARG A 106 -17.79 -0.71 1.93
CA ARG A 106 -18.56 -0.22 3.08
C ARG A 106 -18.96 -1.35 4.02
N ASN A 107 -19.39 -2.48 3.48
CA ASN A 107 -19.77 -3.65 4.26
C ASN A 107 -18.58 -4.29 4.98
N LEU A 108 -17.43 -4.39 4.32
CA LEU A 108 -16.18 -4.88 4.93
C LEU A 108 -15.79 -4.03 6.16
N LEU A 109 -15.79 -2.71 6.01
CA LEU A 109 -15.45 -1.80 7.09
C LEU A 109 -16.44 -1.84 8.26
N LYS A 110 -17.74 -1.92 7.96
CA LYS A 110 -18.79 -2.10 8.98
C LYS A 110 -18.67 -3.44 9.71
N ALA A 111 -18.34 -4.52 8.99
CA ALA A 111 -18.14 -5.84 9.59
C ALA A 111 -16.96 -5.84 10.58
N LEU A 112 -15.98 -4.99 10.36
CA LEU A 112 -14.85 -4.76 11.27
C LEU A 112 -15.16 -3.74 12.39
N GLY A 113 -16.40 -3.26 12.51
CA GLY A 113 -16.84 -2.39 13.59
C GLY A 113 -16.68 -0.88 13.34
N ALA A 114 -16.27 -0.46 12.14
CA ALA A 114 -16.16 0.95 11.82
C ALA A 114 -17.52 1.61 11.57
N GLU A 115 -17.71 2.81 12.11
CA GLU A 115 -18.78 3.71 11.71
C GLU A 115 -18.40 4.41 10.40
N ILE A 116 -19.34 4.49 9.45
CA ILE A 116 -19.09 5.11 8.15
C ILE A 116 -19.97 6.34 8.01
N VAL A 117 -19.32 7.46 7.73
CA VAL A 117 -19.95 8.74 7.38
C VAL A 117 -19.72 8.99 5.90
N LEU A 118 -20.81 8.93 5.12
CA LEU A 118 -20.76 9.19 3.69
C LEU A 118 -20.81 10.69 3.42
N THR A 119 -20.04 11.12 2.43
CA THR A 119 -19.99 12.50 1.93
C THR A 119 -20.45 12.53 0.47
N ASP A 120 -20.85 13.72 0.01
CA ASP A 120 -21.28 13.93 -1.36
C ASP A 120 -20.21 13.46 -2.35
N GLY A 121 -20.60 12.60 -3.29
CA GLY A 121 -19.73 12.05 -4.32
C GLY A 121 -19.08 13.10 -5.20
N LEU A 122 -19.73 14.24 -5.43
CA LEU A 122 -19.20 15.34 -6.22
C LEU A 122 -18.02 16.04 -5.57
N THR A 123 -17.94 16.02 -4.23
CA THR A 123 -16.82 16.62 -3.48
C THR A 123 -15.62 15.69 -3.33
N GLY A 124 -15.79 14.42 -3.68
CA GLY A 124 -14.72 13.42 -3.65
C GLY A 124 -14.01 13.32 -2.31
N MET A 125 -12.70 13.09 -2.34
CA MET A 125 -11.88 12.97 -1.12
C MET A 125 -11.77 14.28 -0.34
N ALA A 126 -11.82 15.43 -1.01
CA ALA A 126 -11.76 16.73 -0.33
C ALA A 126 -12.95 16.92 0.61
N GLY A 127 -14.16 16.51 0.20
CA GLY A 127 -15.34 16.50 1.05
C GLY A 127 -15.21 15.58 2.26
N SER A 128 -14.61 14.42 2.06
CA SER A 128 -14.36 13.45 3.15
C SER A 128 -13.34 13.99 4.17
N ILE A 129 -12.28 14.65 3.72
CA ILE A 129 -11.30 15.32 4.59
C ILE A 129 -11.96 16.45 5.40
N ALA A 130 -12.78 17.29 4.74
CA ALA A 130 -13.51 18.36 5.42
C ALA A 130 -14.44 17.80 6.52
N LYS A 131 -15.18 16.72 6.20
CA LYS A 131 -16.07 16.06 7.15
C LYS A 131 -15.33 15.41 8.31
N ALA A 132 -14.16 14.80 8.06
CA ALA A 132 -13.32 14.26 9.12
C ALA A 132 -12.87 15.35 10.11
N LYS A 133 -12.48 16.53 9.61
CA LYS A 133 -12.09 17.68 10.44
C LYS A 133 -13.27 18.20 11.26
N GLU A 134 -14.46 18.35 10.64
CA GLU A 134 -15.70 18.74 11.33
C GLU A 134 -16.02 17.80 12.50
N LEU A 135 -15.97 16.49 12.25
CA LEU A 135 -16.25 15.49 13.29
C LEU A 135 -15.20 15.49 14.40
N ARG A 136 -13.92 15.64 14.06
CA ARG A 136 -12.85 15.78 15.07
C ARG A 136 -13.10 16.96 15.99
N ASP A 137 -13.50 18.10 15.44
CA ASP A 137 -13.73 19.33 16.22
C ASP A 137 -15.02 19.23 17.08
N ALA A 138 -15.99 18.42 16.65
CA ALA A 138 -17.24 18.19 17.36
C ALA A 138 -17.14 17.10 18.45
N ILE A 139 -16.22 16.14 18.33
CA ILE A 139 -16.10 15.01 19.25
C ILE A 139 -14.91 15.22 20.18
N PRO A 140 -15.12 15.45 21.49
CA PRO A 140 -14.03 15.69 22.43
C PRO A 140 -13.02 14.54 22.47
N GLY A 141 -11.74 14.86 22.26
CA GLY A 141 -10.65 13.88 22.29
C GLY A 141 -10.54 12.99 21.06
N ALA A 142 -11.29 13.28 19.99
CA ALA A 142 -11.13 12.58 18.72
C ALA A 142 -9.83 12.96 18.01
N VAL A 143 -9.22 11.98 17.33
CA VAL A 143 -7.93 12.13 16.66
C VAL A 143 -8.04 11.71 15.19
N ILE A 144 -7.45 12.51 14.29
CA ILE A 144 -7.20 12.12 12.89
C ILE A 144 -5.73 11.70 12.80
N LEU A 145 -5.44 10.49 12.29
CA LEU A 145 -4.09 9.95 12.24
C LEU A 145 -3.26 10.47 11.07
N GLN A 146 -3.91 10.94 10.00
CA GLN A 146 -3.28 11.65 8.86
C GLN A 146 -2.22 10.83 8.12
N GLN A 147 -2.62 9.72 7.48
CA GLN A 147 -1.69 8.80 6.80
C GLN A 147 -0.71 9.44 5.80
N PHE A 148 -1.06 10.59 5.20
CA PHE A 148 -0.21 11.30 4.23
C PHE A 148 0.82 12.23 4.85
N GLU A 149 0.68 12.53 6.14
CA GLU A 149 1.51 13.49 6.88
C GLU A 149 2.23 12.85 8.07
N ASN A 150 1.71 11.73 8.57
CA ASN A 150 2.20 11.08 9.79
C ASN A 150 3.52 10.33 9.53
N PRO A 151 4.64 10.74 10.16
CA PRO A 151 5.94 10.10 9.95
C PRO A 151 5.98 8.65 10.43
N SER A 152 5.07 8.21 11.31
CA SER A 152 4.99 6.83 11.78
C SER A 152 4.66 5.85 10.66
N ASN A 153 4.02 6.32 9.59
CA ASN A 153 3.79 5.55 8.37
C ASN A 153 5.13 5.09 7.75
N ALA A 154 6.02 6.01 7.43
CA ALA A 154 7.33 5.65 6.86
C ALA A 154 8.21 4.89 7.85
N LYS A 155 8.21 5.28 9.14
CA LYS A 155 8.95 4.58 10.21
C LYS A 155 8.54 3.13 10.37
N ALA A 156 7.25 2.81 10.22
CA ALA A 156 6.77 1.42 10.25
C ALA A 156 7.50 0.56 9.22
N HIS A 157 7.62 1.08 7.99
CA HIS A 157 8.30 0.37 6.91
C HIS A 157 9.82 0.32 7.08
N GLU A 158 10.41 1.38 7.62
CA GLU A 158 11.84 1.41 7.92
C GLU A 158 12.21 0.34 8.96
N HIS A 159 11.43 0.22 10.03
CA HIS A 159 11.75 -0.69 11.14
C HIS A 159 11.24 -2.13 10.94
N THR A 160 10.34 -2.37 9.98
CA THR A 160 9.77 -3.70 9.74
C THR A 160 9.98 -4.18 8.30
N THR A 161 9.25 -3.66 7.33
CA THR A 161 9.26 -4.13 5.94
C THR A 161 10.64 -4.13 5.31
N GLY A 162 11.41 -3.05 5.52
CA GLY A 162 12.77 -2.93 4.98
C GLY A 162 13.75 -3.90 5.63
N GLU A 163 13.68 -4.06 6.94
CA GLU A 163 14.53 -5.01 7.68
C GLU A 163 14.16 -6.46 7.35
N GLU A 164 12.86 -6.76 7.16
CA GLU A 164 12.41 -8.07 6.68
C GLU A 164 12.99 -8.37 5.29
N ILE A 165 12.88 -7.44 4.33
CA ILE A 165 13.43 -7.62 2.97
C ILE A 165 14.94 -7.84 3.03
N TRP A 166 15.68 -7.06 3.82
CA TRP A 166 17.12 -7.23 3.97
C TRP A 166 17.48 -8.61 4.52
N THR A 167 16.83 -9.01 5.60
CA THR A 167 17.08 -10.29 6.27
C THR A 167 16.70 -11.49 5.39
N ASP A 168 15.49 -11.45 4.81
CA ASP A 168 14.95 -12.56 4.02
C ASP A 168 15.66 -12.76 2.67
N THR A 169 16.41 -11.74 2.21
CA THR A 169 17.28 -11.83 1.02
C THR A 169 18.75 -12.13 1.36
N ASP A 170 19.10 -12.40 2.61
CA ASP A 170 20.49 -12.48 3.10
C ASP A 170 21.33 -11.25 2.70
N GLY A 171 20.71 -10.06 2.69
CA GLY A 171 21.35 -8.83 2.26
C GLY A 171 21.68 -8.74 0.75
N LYS A 172 21.07 -9.60 -0.08
CA LYS A 172 21.35 -9.67 -1.52
C LYS A 172 20.44 -8.80 -2.39
N VAL A 173 19.42 -8.14 -1.79
CA VAL A 173 18.56 -7.20 -2.51
C VAL A 173 19.40 -6.05 -3.06
N THR A 174 19.24 -5.77 -4.35
CA THR A 174 19.98 -4.70 -5.03
C THR A 174 19.06 -3.67 -5.68
N VAL A 175 17.80 -4.02 -5.94
CA VAL A 175 16.77 -3.12 -6.47
C VAL A 175 15.48 -3.32 -5.68
N PHE A 176 14.85 -2.23 -5.28
CA PHE A 176 13.54 -2.24 -4.63
C PHE A 176 12.53 -1.42 -5.42
N VAL A 177 11.37 -1.97 -5.68
CA VAL A 177 10.29 -1.35 -6.47
C VAL A 177 9.01 -1.30 -5.65
N ALA A 178 8.41 -0.12 -5.52
CA ALA A 178 7.12 0.03 -4.83
C ALA A 178 6.28 1.18 -5.41
N GLY A 179 4.96 0.97 -5.46
CA GLY A 179 3.99 1.99 -5.80
C GLY A 179 3.86 3.07 -4.73
N VAL A 180 3.66 4.32 -5.15
CA VAL A 180 3.54 5.48 -4.27
C VAL A 180 2.08 5.90 -4.11
N GLY A 181 1.48 5.54 -2.98
CA GLY A 181 0.22 6.13 -2.52
C GLY A 181 0.51 7.25 -1.53
N THR A 182 0.90 6.91 -0.30
CA THR A 182 1.33 7.88 0.71
C THR A 182 2.84 8.18 0.68
N GLY A 183 3.63 7.36 -0.02
CA GLY A 183 5.09 7.43 -0.01
C GLY A 183 5.75 6.68 1.17
N GLY A 184 4.98 6.31 2.19
CA GLY A 184 5.53 5.68 3.40
C GLY A 184 6.29 4.38 3.12
N THR A 185 5.76 3.51 2.26
CA THR A 185 6.39 2.23 1.92
C THR A 185 7.73 2.44 1.22
N VAL A 186 7.74 3.17 0.11
CA VAL A 186 8.97 3.37 -0.68
C VAL A 186 10.05 4.07 0.13
N CYS A 187 9.70 5.13 0.85
CA CYS A 187 10.66 5.92 1.63
C CYS A 187 11.18 5.17 2.87
N GLY A 188 10.29 4.48 3.60
CA GLY A 188 10.68 3.72 4.78
C GLY A 188 11.59 2.53 4.43
N VAL A 189 11.21 1.74 3.42
CA VAL A 189 12.04 0.63 2.95
C VAL A 189 13.36 1.13 2.37
N ALA A 190 13.35 2.22 1.60
CA ALA A 190 14.56 2.83 1.07
C ALA A 190 15.56 3.20 2.17
N ARG A 191 15.08 3.85 3.23
CA ARG A 191 15.93 4.23 4.38
C ARG A 191 16.55 3.01 5.05
N ALA A 192 15.76 1.96 5.30
CA ALA A 192 16.28 0.73 5.87
C ALA A 192 17.33 0.06 4.98
N LEU A 193 17.01 -0.15 3.71
CA LEU A 193 17.92 -0.84 2.78
C LEU A 193 19.19 -0.03 2.52
N LYS A 194 19.09 1.28 2.28
CA LYS A 194 20.27 2.16 2.05
C LYS A 194 21.13 2.33 3.30
N LYS A 195 20.60 2.15 4.49
CA LYS A 195 21.37 2.10 5.74
C LYS A 195 22.28 0.87 5.80
N HIS A 196 21.82 -0.27 5.30
CA HIS A 196 22.62 -1.49 5.19
C HIS A 196 23.56 -1.46 3.98
N ASN A 197 23.05 -1.02 2.82
CA ASN A 197 23.79 -0.91 1.58
C ASN A 197 23.35 0.34 0.81
N PRO A 198 24.13 1.43 0.79
CA PRO A 198 23.78 2.69 0.12
C PRO A 198 23.58 2.54 -1.40
N ASP A 199 24.12 1.47 -2.01
CA ASP A 199 24.02 1.21 -3.46
C ASP A 199 22.72 0.52 -3.87
N VAL A 200 21.80 0.24 -2.94
CA VAL A 200 20.46 -0.30 -3.29
C VAL A 200 19.70 0.73 -4.12
N TYR A 201 19.31 0.32 -5.32
CA TYR A 201 18.56 1.15 -6.26
C TYR A 201 17.07 1.12 -5.93
N VAL A 202 16.49 2.27 -5.66
CA VAL A 202 15.08 2.38 -5.23
C VAL A 202 14.23 3.03 -6.30
N VAL A 203 13.17 2.35 -6.68
CA VAL A 203 12.26 2.77 -7.74
C VAL A 203 10.87 3.02 -7.18
N ALA A 204 10.40 4.24 -7.38
CA ALA A 204 9.02 4.64 -7.11
C ALA A 204 8.15 4.41 -8.35
N VAL A 205 6.94 3.90 -8.16
CA VAL A 205 5.98 3.70 -9.25
C VAL A 205 4.79 4.64 -9.07
N GLU A 206 4.42 5.36 -10.13
CA GLU A 206 3.22 6.20 -10.18
C GLU A 206 2.40 5.93 -11.44
N PRO A 207 1.11 6.35 -11.50
CA PRO A 207 0.31 6.23 -12.72
C PRO A 207 0.83 7.15 -13.83
N ALA A 208 1.01 6.63 -15.03
CA ALA A 208 1.46 7.42 -16.18
C ALA A 208 0.48 8.54 -16.59
N SER A 209 -0.81 8.38 -16.29
CA SER A 209 -1.82 9.41 -16.52
C SER A 209 -1.81 10.53 -15.47
N SER A 210 -1.15 10.32 -14.33
CA SER A 210 -1.04 11.30 -13.24
C SER A 210 0.38 11.33 -12.64
N PRO A 211 1.40 11.75 -13.44
CA PRO A 211 2.81 11.65 -13.08
C PRO A 211 3.27 12.82 -12.19
N VAL A 212 2.62 13.01 -11.06
CA VAL A 212 2.84 14.16 -10.17
C VAL A 212 4.22 14.13 -9.46
N LEU A 213 4.80 12.95 -9.26
CA LEU A 213 6.12 12.81 -8.65
C LEU A 213 7.23 13.29 -9.59
N GLU A 214 7.02 13.15 -10.91
CA GLU A 214 7.91 13.70 -11.94
C GLU A 214 7.62 15.17 -12.27
N GLY A 215 6.66 15.82 -11.57
CA GLY A 215 6.26 17.21 -11.77
C GLY A 215 5.24 17.41 -12.89
N GLY A 216 4.58 16.36 -13.34
CA GLY A 216 3.44 16.42 -14.27
C GLY A 216 2.13 16.84 -13.58
N GLU A 217 1.09 16.99 -14.40
CA GLU A 217 -0.25 17.35 -13.91
C GLU A 217 -0.97 16.13 -13.33
N ASP A 218 -1.81 16.37 -12.32
CA ASP A 218 -2.69 15.34 -11.77
C ASP A 218 -3.88 15.07 -12.71
N ALA A 219 -4.24 13.79 -12.82
CA ALA A 219 -5.39 13.38 -13.60
C ALA A 219 -6.00 12.08 -13.04
N PRO A 220 -7.27 11.78 -13.39
CA PRO A 220 -7.88 10.50 -13.03
C PRO A 220 -7.12 9.32 -13.62
N HIS A 221 -6.94 8.27 -12.82
CA HIS A 221 -6.31 7.01 -13.20
C HIS A 221 -7.04 5.82 -12.58
N ARG A 222 -6.74 4.61 -13.07
CA ARG A 222 -7.41 3.36 -12.65
C ARG A 222 -6.57 2.49 -11.71
N ILE A 223 -5.34 2.88 -11.40
CA ILE A 223 -4.44 2.13 -10.52
C ILE A 223 -4.79 2.44 -9.06
N GLN A 224 -5.81 1.75 -8.52
CA GLN A 224 -6.24 1.95 -7.14
C GLN A 224 -5.11 1.65 -6.15
N GLY A 225 -4.97 2.50 -5.13
CA GLY A 225 -4.01 2.34 -4.03
C GLY A 225 -2.73 3.13 -4.15
N ILE A 226 -2.42 3.66 -5.35
CA ILE A 226 -1.31 4.60 -5.60
C ILE A 226 -1.81 5.85 -6.32
N GLY A 227 -0.95 6.83 -6.54
CA GLY A 227 -1.33 8.06 -7.26
C GLY A 227 -2.34 8.90 -6.48
N ALA A 228 -1.89 9.60 -5.45
CA ALA A 228 -2.77 10.43 -4.60
C ALA A 228 -3.20 11.75 -5.25
N ASN A 229 -2.76 12.05 -6.47
CA ASN A 229 -2.97 13.30 -7.21
C ASN A 229 -2.32 14.54 -6.52
N PHE A 230 -1.41 14.30 -5.61
CA PHE A 230 -0.52 15.29 -4.99
C PHE A 230 0.72 14.58 -4.44
N ILE A 231 1.78 15.34 -4.15
CA ILE A 231 2.98 14.80 -3.50
C ILE A 231 2.75 14.78 -1.99
N PRO A 232 2.69 13.58 -1.35
CA PRO A 232 2.51 13.48 0.10
C PRO A 232 3.67 14.09 0.88
N SER A 233 3.41 14.71 2.02
CA SER A 233 4.47 15.36 2.82
C SER A 233 5.50 14.38 3.39
N ILE A 234 5.14 13.10 3.54
CA ILE A 234 6.07 12.05 3.99
C ILE A 234 6.89 11.43 2.85
N TYR A 235 6.61 11.78 1.59
CA TYR A 235 7.42 11.35 0.46
C TYR A 235 8.74 12.11 0.43
N ASP A 236 9.83 11.38 0.31
CA ASP A 236 11.20 11.89 0.33
C ASP A 236 11.91 11.46 -0.97
N ALA A 237 11.95 12.39 -1.91
CA ALA A 237 12.59 12.13 -3.21
C ALA A 237 14.09 11.84 -3.10
N SER A 238 14.76 12.25 -2.01
CA SER A 238 16.20 12.05 -1.85
C SER A 238 16.63 10.59 -1.66
N VAL A 239 15.69 9.70 -1.29
CA VAL A 239 15.95 8.27 -1.12
C VAL A 239 15.51 7.41 -2.31
N VAL A 240 14.91 8.04 -3.33
CA VAL A 240 14.43 7.40 -4.56
C VAL A 240 15.39 7.68 -5.70
N ASP A 241 15.80 6.65 -6.42
CA ASP A 241 16.78 6.77 -7.52
C ASP A 241 16.11 6.95 -8.88
N GLU A 242 14.91 6.38 -9.05
CA GLU A 242 14.13 6.49 -10.30
C GLU A 242 12.62 6.49 -10.00
N ILE A 243 11.86 7.18 -10.83
CA ILE A 243 10.40 7.11 -10.87
C ILE A 243 10.01 6.43 -12.19
N ILE A 244 9.13 5.43 -12.14
CA ILE A 244 8.59 4.77 -13.34
C ILE A 244 7.09 5.01 -13.41
N PRO A 245 6.64 5.84 -14.37
CA PRO A 245 5.21 5.99 -14.65
C PRO A 245 4.68 4.75 -15.38
N VAL A 246 3.60 4.16 -14.85
CA VAL A 246 3.00 2.94 -15.37
C VAL A 246 1.62 3.23 -15.98
N PRO A 247 1.37 2.83 -17.24
CA PRO A 247 0.04 2.92 -17.84
C PRO A 247 -0.98 2.04 -17.10
N ASP A 248 -2.23 2.52 -17.02
CA ASP A 248 -3.33 1.80 -16.35
C ASP A 248 -3.51 0.37 -16.89
N ASP A 249 -3.48 0.21 -18.21
CA ASP A 249 -3.66 -1.09 -18.88
C ASP A 249 -2.53 -2.06 -18.54
N GLU A 250 -1.30 -1.58 -18.44
CA GLU A 250 -0.16 -2.42 -18.07
C GLU A 250 -0.22 -2.84 -16.58
N ALA A 251 -0.73 -1.97 -15.72
CA ALA A 251 -0.97 -2.35 -14.32
C ALA A 251 -2.06 -3.44 -14.22
N ILE A 252 -3.15 -3.31 -14.97
CA ILE A 252 -4.22 -4.32 -15.03
C ILE A 252 -3.69 -5.63 -15.64
N ARG A 253 -2.95 -5.54 -16.74
CA ARG A 253 -2.31 -6.69 -17.39
C ARG A 253 -1.39 -7.44 -16.42
N GLY A 254 -0.50 -6.71 -15.73
CA GLY A 254 0.41 -7.29 -14.75
C GLY A 254 -0.31 -8.01 -13.60
N GLY A 255 -1.41 -7.45 -13.10
CA GLY A 255 -2.24 -8.11 -12.07
C GLY A 255 -2.90 -9.40 -12.58
N ARG A 256 -3.40 -9.42 -13.82
CA ARG A 256 -3.95 -10.63 -14.46
C ARG A 256 -2.87 -11.69 -14.70
N GLU A 257 -1.69 -11.26 -15.10
CA GLU A 257 -0.57 -12.15 -15.34
C GLU A 257 -0.07 -12.80 -14.06
N LEU A 258 0.02 -12.08 -12.94
CA LEU A 258 0.32 -12.67 -11.63
C LEU A 258 -0.66 -13.80 -11.30
N ALA A 259 -1.96 -13.60 -11.56
CA ALA A 259 -2.96 -14.64 -11.32
C ALA A 259 -2.80 -15.83 -12.26
N SER A 260 -2.52 -15.61 -13.55
CA SER A 260 -2.47 -16.67 -14.56
C SER A 260 -1.12 -17.41 -14.63
N THR A 261 -0.02 -16.80 -14.20
CA THR A 261 1.31 -17.44 -14.18
C THR A 261 1.68 -18.02 -12.83
N GLU A 262 1.43 -17.26 -11.76
CA GLU A 262 1.85 -17.62 -10.39
C GLU A 262 0.71 -18.15 -9.50
N GLY A 263 -0.55 -18.09 -9.98
CA GLY A 263 -1.72 -18.37 -9.15
C GLY A 263 -1.94 -17.32 -8.05
N LEU A 264 -1.31 -16.15 -8.18
CA LEU A 264 -1.31 -15.11 -7.16
C LEU A 264 -2.35 -14.02 -7.46
N LEU A 265 -3.43 -13.98 -6.71
CA LEU A 265 -4.40 -12.88 -6.78
C LEU A 265 -3.85 -11.65 -6.04
N ALA A 266 -3.50 -10.62 -6.78
CA ALA A 266 -2.97 -9.37 -6.25
C ALA A 266 -3.72 -8.16 -6.84
N GLY A 267 -3.66 -7.01 -6.16
CA GLY A 267 -4.34 -5.79 -6.59
C GLY A 267 -3.72 -5.13 -7.82
N ILE A 268 -4.40 -4.10 -8.35
CA ILE A 268 -3.96 -3.37 -9.56
C ILE A 268 -2.58 -2.73 -9.35
N SER A 269 -2.32 -2.16 -8.18
CA SER A 269 -1.01 -1.57 -7.85
C SER A 269 0.11 -2.60 -7.75
N SER A 270 -0.21 -3.85 -7.44
CA SER A 270 0.75 -4.96 -7.52
C SER A 270 1.14 -5.25 -8.97
N GLY A 271 0.17 -5.20 -9.90
CA GLY A 271 0.42 -5.30 -11.32
C GLY A 271 1.32 -4.17 -11.83
N ALA A 272 1.11 -2.93 -11.35
CA ALA A 272 1.98 -1.80 -11.66
C ALA A 272 3.42 -2.03 -11.15
N ALA A 273 3.57 -2.50 -9.93
CA ALA A 273 4.90 -2.77 -9.34
C ALA A 273 5.66 -3.87 -10.09
N VAL A 274 4.98 -4.96 -10.47
CA VAL A 274 5.63 -6.06 -11.20
C VAL A 274 5.97 -5.67 -12.64
N TYR A 275 5.13 -4.85 -13.29
CA TYR A 275 5.43 -4.29 -14.60
C TYR A 275 6.68 -3.42 -14.57
N ALA A 276 6.78 -2.50 -13.62
CA ALA A 276 7.98 -1.67 -13.45
C ALA A 276 9.23 -2.51 -13.15
N ALA A 277 9.11 -3.54 -12.30
CA ALA A 277 10.19 -4.46 -12.00
C ALA A 277 10.64 -5.24 -13.25
N ARG A 278 9.72 -5.64 -14.13
CA ARG A 278 10.04 -6.26 -15.42
C ARG A 278 10.82 -5.31 -16.32
N LEU A 279 10.37 -4.07 -16.48
CA LEU A 279 11.09 -3.08 -17.29
C LEU A 279 12.53 -2.87 -16.82
N LEU A 280 12.77 -2.93 -15.52
CA LEU A 280 14.13 -2.89 -14.96
C LEU A 280 14.90 -4.16 -15.30
N ALA A 281 14.30 -5.34 -15.08
CA ALA A 281 14.96 -6.63 -15.33
C ALA A 281 15.34 -6.86 -16.81
N GLU A 282 14.65 -6.19 -17.74
CA GLU A 282 14.98 -6.20 -19.17
C GLU A 282 16.18 -5.31 -19.52
N ARG A 283 16.57 -4.38 -18.63
CA ARG A 283 17.74 -3.52 -18.86
C ARG A 283 19.03 -4.29 -18.55
N PRO A 284 20.08 -4.18 -19.39
CA PRO A 284 21.33 -4.93 -19.21
C PRO A 284 21.99 -4.77 -17.84
N GLU A 285 21.96 -3.55 -17.28
CA GLU A 285 22.56 -3.21 -15.99
C GLU A 285 21.83 -3.82 -14.78
N PHE A 286 20.55 -4.20 -14.93
CA PHE A 286 19.75 -4.81 -13.88
C PHE A 286 19.45 -6.30 -14.13
N ALA A 287 19.78 -6.85 -15.28
CA ALA A 287 19.38 -8.20 -15.69
C ALA A 287 19.82 -9.33 -14.74
N ASP A 288 20.95 -9.16 -14.05
CA ASP A 288 21.49 -10.13 -13.07
C ASP A 288 21.23 -9.68 -11.61
N LYS A 289 20.54 -8.55 -11.40
CA LYS A 289 20.29 -7.98 -10.08
C LYS A 289 19.11 -8.66 -9.38
N MET A 290 19.13 -8.69 -8.04
CA MET A 290 17.97 -9.12 -7.26
C MET A 290 16.99 -7.94 -7.14
N ILE A 291 15.89 -8.03 -7.86
CA ILE A 291 14.82 -7.03 -7.85
C ILE A 291 13.71 -7.52 -6.93
N VAL A 292 13.39 -6.75 -5.91
CA VAL A 292 12.26 -7.00 -5.01
C VAL A 292 11.15 -6.01 -5.32
N ALA A 293 10.00 -6.49 -5.74
CA ALA A 293 8.78 -5.71 -5.95
C ALA A 293 7.80 -5.92 -4.79
N LEU A 294 7.32 -4.84 -4.18
CA LEU A 294 6.32 -4.95 -3.12
C LEU A 294 4.92 -5.00 -3.73
N LEU A 295 4.17 -6.07 -3.41
CA LEU A 295 2.79 -6.30 -3.81
C LEU A 295 1.87 -5.98 -2.62
N PRO A 296 1.14 -4.83 -2.67
CA PRO A 296 0.54 -4.23 -1.49
C PRO A 296 -0.64 -5.00 -0.87
N ASP A 297 -1.44 -5.71 -1.69
CA ASP A 297 -2.69 -6.30 -1.21
C ASP A 297 -3.20 -7.47 -2.04
N THR A 298 -4.34 -8.04 -1.61
CA THR A 298 -5.02 -9.16 -2.28
C THR A 298 -5.90 -8.69 -3.44
N GLY A 299 -5.97 -9.50 -4.51
CA GLY A 299 -6.84 -9.25 -5.67
C GLY A 299 -8.34 -9.42 -5.39
N GLU A 300 -8.74 -10.12 -4.33
CA GLU A 300 -10.15 -10.32 -3.98
C GLU A 300 -10.91 -8.99 -3.77
N ARG A 301 -10.22 -7.91 -3.41
CA ARG A 301 -10.79 -6.55 -3.27
C ARG A 301 -11.16 -5.89 -4.60
N TYR A 302 -10.80 -6.51 -5.72
CA TYR A 302 -10.90 -5.93 -7.07
C TYR A 302 -11.75 -6.78 -8.03
N LEU A 303 -12.47 -7.81 -7.51
CA LEU A 303 -13.27 -8.73 -8.34
C LEU A 303 -14.36 -8.04 -9.16
N SER A 304 -14.89 -6.91 -8.67
CA SER A 304 -15.88 -6.09 -9.37
C SER A 304 -15.29 -4.92 -10.16
N THR A 305 -13.97 -4.92 -10.38
CA THR A 305 -13.27 -3.87 -11.14
C THR A 305 -12.80 -4.39 -12.49
N GLU A 306 -12.24 -3.49 -13.31
CA GLU A 306 -11.65 -3.83 -14.61
C GLU A 306 -10.52 -4.86 -14.51
N LEU A 307 -9.89 -5.03 -13.34
CA LEU A 307 -8.83 -6.02 -13.14
C LEU A 307 -9.27 -7.42 -13.54
N PHE A 308 -10.50 -7.83 -13.21
CA PHE A 308 -11.03 -9.16 -13.52
C PHE A 308 -12.27 -9.15 -14.43
N ALA A 309 -12.55 -8.01 -15.07
CA ALA A 309 -13.63 -7.88 -16.04
C ALA A 309 -13.19 -8.35 -17.44
N PHE A 310 -12.86 -9.64 -17.59
CA PHE A 310 -12.25 -10.20 -18.81
C PHE A 310 -13.10 -10.00 -20.07
N ASP A 311 -14.43 -10.12 -19.95
CA ASP A 311 -15.34 -10.02 -21.10
C ASP A 311 -15.59 -8.57 -21.52
N THR A 312 -15.61 -7.61 -20.58
CA THR A 312 -15.94 -6.20 -20.82
C THR A 312 -14.71 -5.30 -20.94
N TYR A 313 -13.57 -5.80 -20.50
CA TYR A 313 -12.28 -5.13 -20.59
C TYR A 313 -11.19 -6.14 -21.03
N PRO A 314 -11.27 -6.67 -22.26
CA PRO A 314 -10.22 -7.54 -22.81
C PRO A 314 -8.97 -6.70 -23.09
N LEU A 315 -7.84 -7.06 -22.49
CA LEU A 315 -6.52 -6.51 -22.85
C LEU A 315 -5.89 -7.46 -23.86
N GLU A 316 -5.78 -7.05 -25.11
CA GLU A 316 -5.10 -7.79 -26.17
C GLU A 316 -3.57 -7.76 -26.01
#